data_e06d5f2f35f2859be64a366620a3a432
#
_entry.id   e06d5f2f35f2859be64a366620a3a432
#
_cell.length_a   1.000
_cell.length_b   1.000
_cell.length_c   1.000
_cell.angle_alpha   90.00
_cell.angle_beta   90.00
_cell.angle_gamma   90.00
#
_symmetry.space_group_name_H-M   'P 1'
#
loop_
_entity.id
_entity.type
_entity.pdbx_description
1 polymer ?
#
loop_
_entity_poly.entity_id
_entity_poly.type
_entity_poly.pdbx_seq_one_letter_code
_entity_poly.pdbx_strand_id
1 'polypeptide(L)'
;MNKSYSEIEIRDKLSVMRLAQLRVMPIEGSFDINHLKAINAYIFQDSPQIAGKFRTEVITGQLWQKERNYKGFGKILVCYSSMNQRDVQELEQLLKGIDLATLKQLDKGSFAAYLTELYKCLDYIHPFPDGNSRTLREFTRSLAEECGYYLDWTKGKQEEIYLARDLEVNNIAISRSENPNHITRLQLENQAILSHKQYKTLAHIIGRILSKC
;
A
#
# COMPACT_ATOMS: atom_id res chain seq x y z
N MET A 1 -20.06 31.76 4.25
CA MET A 1 -19.21 31.14 5.31
C MET A 1 -18.03 30.48 4.64
N ASN A 2 -16.84 31.10 4.69
CA ASN A 2 -15.61 30.48 4.20
C ASN A 2 -15.19 29.39 5.22
N LYS A 3 -15.31 28.11 4.86
CA LYS A 3 -14.70 27.04 5.64
C LYS A 3 -13.18 27.18 5.53
N SER A 4 -12.53 27.55 6.62
CA SER A 4 -11.08 27.40 6.75
C SER A 4 -10.76 25.91 6.77
N TYR A 5 -10.02 25.40 5.75
CA TYR A 5 -9.54 24.03 5.72
C TYR A 5 -8.24 23.92 6.51
N SER A 6 -8.06 22.82 7.24
CA SER A 6 -6.78 22.49 7.86
C SER A 6 -5.72 22.19 6.78
N GLU A 7 -4.43 22.34 7.12
CA GLU A 7 -3.32 21.99 6.21
C GLU A 7 -3.40 20.54 5.73
N ILE A 8 -3.85 19.63 6.59
CA ILE A 8 -4.05 18.21 6.26
C ILE A 8 -5.15 18.04 5.21
N GLU A 9 -6.29 18.72 5.35
CA GLU A 9 -7.37 18.64 4.37
C GLU A 9 -6.98 19.22 3.01
N ILE A 10 -6.20 20.31 3.00
CA ILE A 10 -5.66 20.91 1.77
C ILE A 10 -4.71 19.90 1.10
N ARG A 11 -3.76 19.35 1.85
CA ARG A 11 -2.80 18.35 1.36
C ARG A 11 -3.53 17.12 0.77
N ASP A 12 -4.55 16.63 1.44
CA ASP A 12 -5.31 15.48 0.96
C ASP A 12 -6.04 15.78 -0.36
N LYS A 13 -6.66 16.95 -0.50
CA LYS A 13 -7.29 17.37 -1.75
C LYS A 13 -6.29 17.52 -2.89
N LEU A 14 -5.16 18.19 -2.65
CA LEU A 14 -4.10 18.35 -3.64
C LEU A 14 -3.55 16.99 -4.09
N SER A 15 -3.31 16.07 -3.17
CA SER A 15 -2.82 14.74 -3.51
C SER A 15 -3.78 13.93 -4.39
N VAL A 16 -5.10 14.10 -4.23
CA VAL A 16 -6.10 13.48 -5.11
C VAL A 16 -6.04 14.09 -6.51
N MET A 17 -5.88 15.41 -6.62
CA MET A 17 -5.70 16.07 -7.92
C MET A 17 -4.43 15.60 -8.62
N ARG A 18 -3.31 15.44 -7.89
CA ARG A 18 -2.05 14.90 -8.44
C ARG A 18 -2.19 13.46 -8.93
N LEU A 19 -2.93 12.62 -8.21
CA LEU A 19 -3.25 11.25 -8.68
C LEU A 19 -4.04 11.26 -9.98
N ALA A 20 -5.00 12.17 -10.15
CA ALA A 20 -5.74 12.29 -11.40
C ALA A 20 -4.83 12.72 -12.56
N GLN A 21 -3.86 13.61 -12.31
CA GLN A 21 -2.86 14.01 -13.30
C GLN A 21 -1.95 12.84 -13.71
N LEU A 22 -1.51 11.99 -12.76
CA LEU A 22 -0.68 10.80 -13.05
C LEU A 22 -1.38 9.77 -13.94
N ARG A 23 -2.70 9.75 -13.97
CA ARG A 23 -3.46 8.87 -14.89
C ARG A 23 -3.37 9.33 -16.34
N VAL A 24 -3.16 10.61 -16.56
CA VAL A 24 -3.05 11.21 -17.91
C VAL A 24 -1.58 11.32 -18.32
N MET A 25 -0.73 11.63 -17.37
CA MET A 25 0.71 11.80 -17.56
C MET A 25 1.47 10.99 -16.48
N PRO A 26 1.62 9.68 -16.68
CA PRO A 26 2.32 8.83 -15.72
C PRO A 26 3.80 9.24 -15.64
N ILE A 27 4.39 9.03 -14.47
CA ILE A 27 5.84 9.17 -14.31
C ILE A 27 6.49 7.94 -14.92
N GLU A 28 7.37 8.15 -15.89
CA GLU A 28 8.20 7.08 -16.45
C GLU A 28 9.27 6.64 -15.45
N GLY A 29 9.57 5.33 -15.42
CA GLY A 29 10.58 4.78 -14.54
C GLY A 29 10.70 3.27 -14.66
N SER A 30 11.70 2.71 -13.98
CA SER A 30 12.08 1.29 -14.05
C SER A 30 11.40 0.43 -12.99
N PHE A 31 10.38 0.91 -12.31
CA PHE A 31 9.72 0.27 -11.16
C PHE A 31 10.67 -0.04 -10.00
N ASP A 32 11.75 0.71 -9.92
CA ASP A 32 12.72 0.67 -8.82
C ASP A 32 12.34 1.63 -7.67
N ILE A 33 13.23 1.74 -6.70
CA ILE A 33 13.06 2.61 -5.53
C ILE A 33 12.96 4.09 -5.89
N ASN A 34 13.65 4.52 -6.95
CA ASN A 34 13.61 5.90 -7.42
C ASN A 34 12.27 6.22 -8.06
N HIS A 35 11.73 5.28 -8.86
CA HIS A 35 10.40 5.42 -9.44
C HIS A 35 9.32 5.48 -8.36
N LEU A 36 9.39 4.60 -7.34
CA LEU A 36 8.45 4.64 -6.21
C LEU A 36 8.52 5.98 -5.45
N LYS A 37 9.73 6.50 -5.21
CA LYS A 37 9.94 7.83 -4.59
C LYS A 37 9.44 8.97 -5.48
N ALA A 38 9.65 8.90 -6.79
CA ALA A 38 9.19 9.92 -7.72
C ALA A 38 7.67 10.04 -7.75
N ILE A 39 6.95 8.90 -7.74
CA ILE A 39 5.49 8.88 -7.63
C ILE A 39 5.04 9.55 -6.32
N ASN A 40 5.63 9.18 -5.18
CA ASN A 40 5.30 9.80 -3.90
C ASN A 40 5.61 11.31 -3.91
N ALA A 41 6.78 11.69 -4.43
CA ALA A 41 7.19 13.09 -4.53
C ALA A 41 6.21 13.92 -5.36
N TYR A 42 5.73 13.39 -6.47
CA TYR A 42 4.74 14.08 -7.30
C TYR A 42 3.39 14.23 -6.59
N ILE A 43 2.89 13.15 -5.96
CA ILE A 43 1.62 13.18 -5.23
C ILE A 43 1.64 14.21 -4.10
N PHE A 44 2.79 14.36 -3.43
CA PHE A 44 2.96 15.20 -2.25
C PHE A 44 3.88 16.42 -2.49
N GLN A 45 4.04 16.85 -3.75
CA GLN A 45 4.93 17.97 -4.10
C GLN A 45 4.62 19.27 -3.35
N ASP A 46 3.38 19.44 -2.92
CA ASP A 46 2.94 20.59 -2.12
C ASP A 46 3.28 20.43 -0.60
N SER A 47 3.99 19.37 -0.24
CA SER A 47 4.45 19.05 1.14
C SER A 47 5.90 18.57 1.11
N PRO A 48 6.87 19.45 0.83
CA PRO A 48 8.26 19.06 0.56
C PRO A 48 8.98 18.39 1.73
N GLN A 49 8.43 18.50 2.94
CA GLN A 49 8.96 17.82 4.12
C GLN A 49 8.80 16.30 4.08
N ILE A 50 7.79 15.78 3.34
CA ILE A 50 7.49 14.34 3.22
C ILE A 50 7.63 13.80 1.79
N ALA A 51 7.55 14.66 0.78
CA ALA A 51 7.52 14.30 -0.63
C ALA A 51 8.75 13.47 -1.04
N GLY A 52 8.55 12.24 -1.47
CA GLY A 52 9.60 11.32 -1.92
C GLY A 52 10.59 10.86 -0.85
N LYS A 53 10.36 11.19 0.42
CA LYS A 53 11.24 10.85 1.53
C LYS A 53 10.72 9.64 2.28
N PHE A 54 11.58 8.68 2.56
CA PHE A 54 11.22 7.58 3.45
C PHE A 54 11.05 8.08 4.89
N ARG A 55 10.17 7.43 5.62
CA ARG A 55 10.04 7.67 7.05
C ARG A 55 11.29 7.20 7.79
N THR A 56 11.53 7.79 8.94
CA THR A 56 12.61 7.38 9.82
C THR A 56 12.34 6.00 10.41
N GLU A 57 13.41 5.31 10.76
CA GLU A 57 13.35 4.06 11.51
C GLU A 57 12.63 4.28 12.85
N VAL A 58 11.83 3.30 13.25
CA VAL A 58 11.20 3.28 14.55
C VAL A 58 12.25 2.85 15.59
N ILE A 59 12.30 3.55 16.73
CA ILE A 59 13.22 3.25 17.82
C ILE A 59 13.06 1.79 18.25
N THR A 60 14.18 1.11 18.50
CA THR A 60 14.19 -0.28 18.95
C THR A 60 13.23 -0.52 20.12
N GLY A 61 12.41 -1.54 19.99
CA GLY A 61 11.36 -1.89 20.96
C GLY A 61 10.03 -1.17 20.77
N GLN A 62 9.95 -0.20 19.86
CA GLN A 62 8.68 0.41 19.44
C GLN A 62 8.18 -0.22 18.14
N LEU A 63 6.88 -0.14 17.92
CA LEU A 63 6.23 -0.66 16.72
C LEU A 63 5.57 0.50 15.97
N TRP A 64 5.70 0.50 14.64
CA TRP A 64 4.92 1.38 13.78
C TRP A 64 3.51 0.84 13.64
N GLN A 65 2.59 1.40 14.40
CA GLN A 65 1.22 0.94 14.47
C GLN A 65 0.26 2.04 14.05
N LYS A 66 -0.83 1.64 13.40
CA LYS A 66 -1.96 2.54 13.08
C LYS A 66 -3.27 1.90 13.55
N GLU A 67 -4.08 2.68 14.23
CA GLU A 67 -5.47 2.32 14.50
C GLU A 67 -6.31 2.62 13.26
N ARG A 68 -7.07 1.61 12.82
CA ARG A 68 -8.09 1.72 11.78
C ARG A 68 -9.46 1.64 12.39
N ASN A 69 -10.31 2.62 12.11
CA ASN A 69 -11.68 2.61 12.59
C ASN A 69 -12.61 2.10 11.48
N TYR A 70 -13.24 0.97 11.74
CA TYR A 70 -14.18 0.33 10.81
C TYR A 70 -15.62 0.52 11.27
N LYS A 71 -16.49 0.88 10.33
CA LYS A 71 -17.90 1.06 10.62
C LYS A 71 -18.53 -0.26 11.05
N GLY A 72 -19.01 -0.32 12.27
CA GLY A 72 -19.79 -1.45 12.78
C GLY A 72 -19.02 -2.46 13.64
N PHE A 73 -17.68 -2.39 13.75
CA PHE A 73 -16.95 -3.26 14.68
C PHE A 73 -15.75 -2.62 15.39
N GLY A 74 -15.57 -1.32 15.24
CA GLY A 74 -14.63 -0.57 16.05
C GLY A 74 -13.23 -0.43 15.44
N LYS A 75 -12.22 -0.39 16.31
CA LYS A 75 -10.84 -0.13 15.95
C LYS A 75 -10.07 -1.42 15.78
N ILE A 76 -9.25 -1.48 14.73
CA ILE A 76 -8.28 -2.55 14.46
C ILE A 76 -6.88 -1.94 14.52
N LEU A 77 -5.97 -2.64 15.18
CA LEU A 77 -4.56 -2.30 15.17
C LEU A 77 -3.89 -2.97 13.97
N VAL A 78 -3.13 -2.18 13.22
CA VAL A 78 -2.33 -2.64 12.08
C VAL A 78 -0.87 -2.33 12.34
N CYS A 79 0.00 -3.33 12.22
CA CYS A 79 1.40 -3.22 12.53
C CYS A 79 2.27 -3.33 11.27
N TYR A 80 3.04 -2.28 11.02
CA TYR A 80 3.93 -2.15 9.85
C TYR A 80 5.39 -2.40 10.24
N SER A 81 6.28 -2.42 9.26
CA SER A 81 7.73 -2.56 9.46
C SER A 81 8.30 -1.45 10.34
N SER A 82 9.48 -1.66 10.89
CA SER A 82 10.21 -0.64 11.65
C SER A 82 10.94 0.36 10.74
N MET A 83 11.07 0.09 9.45
CA MET A 83 11.92 0.81 8.48
C MET A 83 13.40 0.84 8.87
N ASN A 84 13.88 -0.21 9.52
CA ASN A 84 15.30 -0.39 9.77
C ASN A 84 16.06 -0.71 8.46
N GLN A 85 17.37 -0.82 8.57
CA GLN A 85 18.20 -1.11 7.40
C GLN A 85 17.79 -2.38 6.64
N ARG A 86 17.37 -3.43 7.36
CA ARG A 86 16.87 -4.67 6.75
C ARG A 86 15.59 -4.44 5.95
N ASP A 87 14.65 -3.66 6.48
CA ASP A 87 13.40 -3.35 5.80
C ASP A 87 13.65 -2.53 4.52
N VAL A 88 14.62 -1.61 4.55
CA VAL A 88 15.03 -0.84 3.36
C VAL A 88 15.69 -1.75 2.31
N GLN A 89 16.59 -2.65 2.73
CA GLN A 89 17.21 -3.62 1.81
C GLN A 89 16.17 -4.57 1.21
N GLU A 90 15.19 -5.00 1.99
CA GLU A 90 14.10 -5.84 1.49
C GLU A 90 13.24 -5.08 0.45
N LEU A 91 12.92 -3.81 0.71
CA LEU A 91 12.25 -2.97 -0.28
C LEU A 91 13.03 -2.89 -1.59
N GLU A 92 14.35 -2.67 -1.50
CA GLU A 92 15.22 -2.63 -2.69
C GLU A 92 15.22 -3.97 -3.44
N GLN A 93 15.32 -5.08 -2.73
CA GLN A 93 15.32 -6.42 -3.34
C GLN A 93 13.97 -6.73 -3.98
N LEU A 94 12.88 -6.40 -3.31
CA LEU A 94 11.52 -6.58 -3.83
C LEU A 94 11.32 -5.84 -5.15
N LEU A 95 11.76 -4.58 -5.22
CA LEU A 95 11.62 -3.77 -6.43
C LEU A 95 12.61 -4.19 -7.54
N LYS A 96 13.84 -4.57 -7.20
CA LYS A 96 14.80 -5.15 -8.16
C LYS A 96 14.33 -6.47 -8.78
N GLY A 97 13.45 -7.20 -8.07
CA GLY A 97 12.84 -8.44 -8.56
C GLY A 97 11.74 -8.24 -9.61
N ILE A 98 11.37 -7.00 -9.93
CA ILE A 98 10.37 -6.70 -10.97
C ILE A 98 11.01 -6.88 -12.35
N ASP A 99 10.69 -8.00 -13.00
CA ASP A 99 11.13 -8.31 -14.38
C ASP A 99 9.96 -8.12 -15.34
N LEU A 100 9.93 -6.97 -16.01
CA LEU A 100 8.88 -6.62 -16.95
C LEU A 100 8.74 -7.62 -18.11
N ALA A 101 9.87 -8.20 -18.57
CA ALA A 101 9.85 -9.16 -19.68
C ALA A 101 9.09 -10.43 -19.29
N THR A 102 9.34 -10.94 -18.10
CA THR A 102 8.60 -12.07 -17.52
C THR A 102 7.15 -11.72 -17.22
N LEU A 103 6.90 -10.55 -16.59
CA LEU A 103 5.56 -10.15 -16.19
C LEU A 103 4.60 -9.95 -17.37
N LYS A 104 5.10 -9.44 -18.51
CA LYS A 104 4.32 -9.26 -19.76
C LYS A 104 3.83 -10.61 -20.37
N GLN A 105 4.45 -11.73 -19.99
CA GLN A 105 4.07 -13.07 -20.47
C GLN A 105 3.06 -13.77 -19.56
N LEU A 106 2.80 -13.25 -18.38
CA LEU A 106 1.85 -13.88 -17.46
C LEU A 106 0.41 -13.74 -17.95
N ASP A 107 -0.37 -14.80 -17.72
CA ASP A 107 -1.81 -14.69 -17.82
C ASP A 107 -2.40 -13.81 -16.71
N LYS A 108 -3.67 -13.42 -16.84
CA LYS A 108 -4.35 -12.53 -15.89
C LYS A 108 -4.30 -13.07 -14.45
N GLY A 109 -4.49 -14.39 -14.26
CA GLY A 109 -4.53 -15.00 -12.93
C GLY A 109 -3.17 -14.95 -12.25
N SER A 110 -2.13 -15.36 -12.97
CA SER A 110 -0.73 -15.34 -12.51
C SER A 110 -0.26 -13.92 -12.25
N PHE A 111 -0.61 -12.96 -13.12
CA PHE A 111 -0.27 -11.56 -12.90
C PHE A 111 -1.00 -10.95 -11.69
N ALA A 112 -2.29 -11.28 -11.48
CA ALA A 112 -3.03 -10.84 -10.30
C ALA A 112 -2.43 -11.40 -9.00
N ALA A 113 -1.97 -12.67 -9.00
CA ALA A 113 -1.29 -13.27 -7.87
C ALA A 113 0.04 -12.52 -7.58
N TYR A 114 0.85 -12.26 -8.60
CA TYR A 114 2.09 -11.49 -8.46
C TYR A 114 1.83 -10.10 -7.88
N LEU A 115 0.85 -9.36 -8.42
CA LEU A 115 0.49 -8.03 -7.90
C LEU A 115 0.03 -8.07 -6.45
N THR A 116 -0.68 -9.13 -6.06
CA THR A 116 -1.13 -9.31 -4.67
C THR A 116 0.05 -9.45 -3.73
N GLU A 117 1.02 -10.30 -4.07
CA GLU A 117 2.24 -10.51 -3.27
C GLU A 117 3.08 -9.22 -3.20
N LEU A 118 3.30 -8.56 -4.34
CA LEU A 118 4.03 -7.30 -4.39
C LEU A 118 3.35 -6.23 -3.52
N TYR A 119 2.04 -6.03 -3.70
CA TYR A 119 1.29 -4.99 -2.99
C TYR A 119 1.32 -5.21 -1.47
N LYS A 120 1.07 -6.43 -0.99
CA LYS A 120 1.06 -6.71 0.46
C LYS A 120 2.42 -6.50 1.12
N CYS A 121 3.52 -6.90 0.44
CA CYS A 121 4.87 -6.66 0.94
C CYS A 121 5.22 -5.17 0.98
N LEU A 122 4.91 -4.43 -0.08
CA LEU A 122 5.10 -2.97 -0.12
C LEU A 122 4.27 -2.26 0.94
N ASP A 123 3.02 -2.71 1.16
CA ASP A 123 2.15 -2.12 2.16
C ASP A 123 2.60 -2.41 3.59
N TYR A 124 3.14 -3.62 3.85
CA TYR A 124 3.76 -3.94 5.14
C TYR A 124 4.99 -3.08 5.41
N ILE A 125 5.87 -2.90 4.43
CA ILE A 125 7.06 -2.05 4.57
C ILE A 125 6.65 -0.61 4.88
N HIS A 126 5.61 -0.10 4.25
CA HIS A 126 5.02 1.23 4.51
C HIS A 126 6.05 2.36 4.49
N PRO A 127 6.79 2.56 3.39
CA PRO A 127 8.06 3.28 3.41
C PRO A 127 7.94 4.80 3.64
N PHE A 128 6.78 5.41 3.42
CA PHE A 128 6.62 6.87 3.52
C PHE A 128 5.96 7.31 4.83
N PRO A 129 6.22 8.54 5.30
CA PRO A 129 5.56 9.10 6.48
C PRO A 129 4.05 9.21 6.29
N ASP A 130 3.60 9.52 5.06
CA ASP A 130 2.20 9.61 4.67
C ASP A 130 2.00 9.19 3.22
N GLY A 131 0.73 8.90 2.86
CA GLY A 131 0.31 8.62 1.50
C GLY A 131 0.72 7.26 0.93
N ASN A 132 1.20 6.32 1.73
CA ASN A 132 1.60 5.00 1.23
C ASN A 132 0.50 4.36 0.37
N SER A 133 -0.74 4.34 0.82
CA SER A 133 -1.85 3.76 0.04
C SER A 133 -2.02 4.42 -1.33
N ARG A 134 -1.90 5.74 -1.42
CA ARG A 134 -2.02 6.49 -2.69
C ARG A 134 -0.86 6.14 -3.62
N THR A 135 0.35 6.20 -3.08
CA THR A 135 1.58 5.90 -3.82
C THR A 135 1.62 4.45 -4.32
N LEU A 136 1.33 3.47 -3.45
CA LEU A 136 1.40 2.06 -3.81
C LEU A 136 0.32 1.65 -4.83
N ARG A 137 -0.87 2.24 -4.74
CA ARG A 137 -1.92 2.02 -5.74
C ARG A 137 -1.55 2.59 -7.09
N GLU A 138 -0.94 3.76 -7.13
CA GLU A 138 -0.46 4.37 -8.36
C GLU A 138 0.70 3.58 -8.97
N PHE A 139 1.67 3.19 -8.15
CA PHE A 139 2.80 2.37 -8.56
C PHE A 139 2.35 1.04 -9.18
N THR A 140 1.44 0.31 -8.50
CA THR A 140 0.93 -0.97 -9.01
C THR A 140 0.00 -0.81 -10.22
N ARG A 141 -0.73 0.31 -10.33
CA ARG A 141 -1.51 0.66 -11.51
C ARG A 141 -0.60 0.86 -12.73
N SER A 142 0.45 1.66 -12.57
CA SER A 142 1.42 1.92 -13.64
C SER A 142 2.15 0.65 -14.06
N LEU A 143 2.52 -0.22 -13.11
CA LEU A 143 3.11 -1.53 -13.40
C LEU A 143 2.16 -2.42 -14.19
N ALA A 144 0.87 -2.41 -13.83
CA ALA A 144 -0.14 -3.19 -14.55
C ALA A 144 -0.28 -2.71 -16.00
N GLU A 145 -0.35 -1.38 -16.22
CA GLU A 145 -0.43 -0.80 -17.57
C GLU A 145 0.79 -1.16 -18.42
N GLU A 146 2.00 -1.06 -17.86
CA GLU A 146 3.23 -1.45 -18.55
C GLU A 146 3.23 -2.94 -18.97
N CYS A 147 2.53 -3.79 -18.20
CA CYS A 147 2.36 -5.21 -18.49
C CYS A 147 1.12 -5.54 -19.35
N GLY A 148 0.40 -4.56 -19.90
CA GLY A 148 -0.77 -4.76 -20.75
C GLY A 148 -2.06 -5.08 -19.97
N TYR A 149 -2.12 -4.66 -18.70
CA TYR A 149 -3.30 -4.81 -17.84
C TYR A 149 -3.77 -3.47 -17.32
N TYR A 150 -5.07 -3.35 -17.08
CA TYR A 150 -5.69 -2.20 -16.45
C TYR A 150 -6.12 -2.55 -15.02
N LEU A 151 -5.50 -1.93 -14.02
CA LEU A 151 -5.82 -2.12 -12.59
C LEU A 151 -6.61 -0.92 -12.06
N ASP A 152 -7.91 -1.09 -11.93
CA ASP A 152 -8.83 -0.02 -11.53
C ASP A 152 -9.21 -0.10 -10.04
N TRP A 153 -8.41 0.53 -9.19
CA TRP A 153 -8.67 0.60 -7.76
C TRP A 153 -10.00 1.27 -7.39
N THR A 154 -10.64 2.03 -8.31
CA THR A 154 -11.93 2.68 -8.04
C THR A 154 -13.11 1.71 -8.08
N LYS A 155 -12.94 0.54 -8.71
CA LYS A 155 -13.93 -0.54 -8.73
C LYS A 155 -14.00 -1.35 -7.45
N GLY A 156 -13.02 -1.19 -6.56
CA GLY A 156 -13.02 -1.82 -5.25
C GLY A 156 -13.74 -0.96 -4.22
N LYS A 157 -14.54 -1.59 -3.35
CA LYS A 157 -15.10 -0.87 -2.20
C LYS A 157 -13.99 -0.56 -1.21
N GLN A 158 -13.94 0.67 -0.75
CA GLN A 158 -12.87 1.15 0.12
C GLN A 158 -12.70 0.28 1.37
N GLU A 159 -13.81 -0.10 2.02
CA GLU A 159 -13.77 -0.92 3.22
C GLU A 159 -13.28 -2.34 2.96
N GLU A 160 -13.71 -2.99 1.85
CA GLU A 160 -13.18 -4.29 1.42
C GLU A 160 -11.66 -4.26 1.22
N ILE A 161 -11.16 -3.21 0.55
CA ILE A 161 -9.73 -3.04 0.29
C ILE A 161 -8.95 -2.85 1.60
N TYR A 162 -9.46 -2.02 2.52
CA TYR A 162 -8.76 -1.78 3.78
C TYR A 162 -8.74 -3.03 4.67
N LEU A 163 -9.86 -3.75 4.80
CA LEU A 163 -9.91 -5.01 5.56
C LEU A 163 -8.91 -6.04 5.01
N ALA A 164 -8.89 -6.22 3.69
CA ALA A 164 -7.98 -7.16 3.04
C ALA A 164 -6.50 -6.79 3.27
N ARG A 165 -6.15 -5.54 3.08
CA ARG A 165 -4.78 -5.03 3.28
C ARG A 165 -4.32 -5.18 4.72
N ASP A 166 -5.15 -4.73 5.65
CA ASP A 166 -4.80 -4.72 7.07
C ASP A 166 -4.60 -6.14 7.60
N LEU A 167 -5.39 -7.13 7.10
CA LEU A 167 -5.15 -8.55 7.38
C LEU A 167 -3.79 -9.02 6.86
N GLU A 168 -3.46 -8.72 5.59
CA GLU A 168 -2.18 -9.16 5.01
C GLU A 168 -0.97 -8.52 5.70
N VAL A 169 -1.07 -7.23 6.03
CA VAL A 169 -0.03 -6.52 6.79
C VAL A 169 0.18 -7.15 8.16
N ASN A 170 -0.90 -7.42 8.90
CA ASN A 170 -0.81 -8.08 10.20
C ASN A 170 -0.28 -9.51 10.09
N ASN A 171 -0.63 -10.28 9.05
CA ASN A 171 -0.08 -11.62 8.83
C ASN A 171 1.45 -11.59 8.64
N ILE A 172 1.97 -10.62 7.89
CA ILE A 172 3.42 -10.44 7.74
C ILE A 172 4.04 -10.02 9.08
N ALA A 173 3.41 -9.08 9.80
CA ALA A 173 3.90 -8.65 11.13
C ALA A 173 3.96 -9.82 12.13
N ILE A 174 2.94 -10.69 12.16
CA ILE A 174 2.90 -11.91 12.99
C ILE A 174 4.06 -12.84 12.63
N SER A 175 4.29 -13.10 11.33
CA SER A 175 5.35 -14.01 10.88
C SER A 175 6.76 -13.52 11.21
N ARG A 176 6.93 -12.23 11.50
CA ARG A 176 8.21 -11.58 11.81
C ARG A 176 8.40 -11.24 13.28
N SER A 177 7.37 -11.38 14.08
CA SER A 177 7.41 -11.05 15.50
C SER A 177 7.93 -12.22 16.31
N GLU A 178 8.84 -11.94 17.25
CA GLU A 178 9.29 -12.90 18.28
C GLU A 178 8.56 -12.70 19.63
N ASN A 179 7.71 -11.67 19.73
CA ASN A 179 6.99 -11.35 20.95
C ASN A 179 5.61 -12.06 20.97
N PRO A 180 5.39 -13.06 21.86
CA PRO A 180 4.15 -13.82 21.93
C PRO A 180 2.92 -12.94 22.19
N ASN A 181 3.04 -11.92 23.04
CA ASN A 181 1.93 -11.03 23.36
C ASN A 181 1.52 -10.19 22.14
N HIS A 182 2.50 -9.74 21.37
CA HIS A 182 2.25 -9.01 20.13
C HIS A 182 1.58 -9.91 19.08
N ILE A 183 2.08 -11.15 18.92
CA ILE A 183 1.49 -12.15 18.03
C ILE A 183 0.02 -12.40 18.41
N THR A 184 -0.25 -12.72 19.68
CA THR A 184 -1.61 -12.98 20.18
C THR A 184 -2.53 -11.80 19.92
N ARG A 185 -2.07 -10.57 20.18
CA ARG A 185 -2.86 -9.36 19.92
C ARG A 185 -3.22 -9.24 18.46
N LEU A 186 -2.26 -9.35 17.54
CA LEU A 186 -2.52 -9.24 16.10
C LEU A 186 -3.40 -10.38 15.58
N GLN A 187 -3.31 -11.57 16.15
CA GLN A 187 -4.21 -12.69 15.82
C GLN A 187 -5.66 -12.38 16.18
N LEU A 188 -5.92 -11.72 17.32
CA LEU A 188 -7.26 -11.28 17.71
C LEU A 188 -7.78 -10.20 16.75
N GLU A 189 -6.95 -9.22 16.38
CA GLU A 189 -7.31 -8.21 15.38
C GLU A 189 -7.67 -8.86 14.03
N ASN A 190 -6.88 -9.85 13.59
CA ASN A 190 -7.14 -10.59 12.37
C ASN A 190 -8.44 -11.41 12.43
N GLN A 191 -8.77 -12.03 13.57
CA GLN A 191 -10.06 -12.71 13.75
C GLN A 191 -11.24 -11.74 13.61
N ALA A 192 -11.13 -10.53 14.15
CA ALA A 192 -12.14 -9.49 13.99
C ALA A 192 -12.31 -9.11 12.51
N ILE A 193 -11.21 -8.92 11.76
CA ILE A 193 -11.25 -8.65 10.30
C ILE A 193 -11.95 -9.80 9.56
N LEU A 194 -11.55 -11.05 9.81
CA LEU A 194 -12.08 -12.24 9.13
C LEU A 194 -13.57 -12.44 9.39
N SER A 195 -14.06 -12.04 10.57
CA SER A 195 -15.48 -12.13 10.92
C SER A 195 -16.34 -11.05 10.27
N HIS A 196 -15.71 -10.02 9.66
CA HIS A 196 -16.45 -8.91 9.07
C HIS A 196 -17.15 -9.31 7.77
N LYS A 197 -18.45 -9.05 7.69
CA LYS A 197 -19.31 -9.47 6.55
C LYS A 197 -18.85 -8.95 5.18
N GLN A 198 -18.09 -7.84 5.15
CA GLN A 198 -17.57 -7.26 3.91
C GLN A 198 -16.15 -7.74 3.59
N TYR A 199 -15.54 -8.57 4.45
CA TYR A 199 -14.20 -9.08 4.19
C TYR A 199 -14.15 -9.89 2.88
N LYS A 200 -13.14 -9.61 2.09
CA LYS A 200 -12.72 -10.37 0.91
C LYS A 200 -11.20 -10.45 0.92
N THR A 201 -10.62 -11.50 0.39
CA THR A 201 -9.17 -11.60 0.27
C THR A 201 -8.62 -10.54 -0.69
N LEU A 202 -7.40 -10.09 -0.46
CA LEU A 202 -6.73 -9.13 -1.34
C LEU A 202 -6.60 -9.68 -2.77
N ALA A 203 -6.27 -10.98 -2.90
CA ALA A 203 -6.21 -11.67 -4.18
C ALA A 203 -7.55 -11.64 -4.93
N HIS A 204 -8.67 -11.87 -4.24
CA HIS A 204 -10.00 -11.77 -4.85
C HIS A 204 -10.29 -10.35 -5.35
N ILE A 205 -9.95 -9.33 -4.55
CA ILE A 205 -10.18 -7.93 -4.92
C ILE A 205 -9.34 -7.56 -6.15
N ILE A 206 -8.03 -7.84 -6.12
CA ILE A 206 -7.12 -7.54 -7.24
C ILE A 206 -7.56 -8.28 -8.52
N GLY A 207 -7.88 -9.57 -8.43
CA GLY A 207 -8.36 -10.35 -9.58
C GLY A 207 -9.65 -9.80 -10.19
N ARG A 208 -10.55 -9.23 -9.37
CA ARG A 208 -11.81 -8.61 -9.83
C ARG A 208 -11.60 -7.25 -10.51
N ILE A 209 -10.69 -6.41 -9.98
CA ILE A 209 -10.46 -5.05 -10.48
C ILE A 209 -9.40 -4.97 -11.58
N LEU A 210 -8.70 -6.08 -11.87
CA LEU A 210 -7.74 -6.22 -12.95
C LEU A 210 -8.46 -6.65 -14.23
N SER A 211 -8.17 -6.02 -15.35
CA SER A 211 -8.63 -6.40 -16.68
C SER A 211 -7.48 -6.32 -17.69
N LYS A 212 -7.58 -7.03 -18.81
CA LYS A 212 -6.64 -6.91 -19.92
C LYS A 212 -6.92 -5.60 -20.65
N CYS A 213 -5.85 -4.90 -21.09
CA CYS A 213 -5.99 -3.72 -21.95
C CYS A 213 -6.55 -4.07 -23.32
#